data_c84f388c976f2eb99cb487886f0b5e40
#
_entry.id   c84f388c976f2eb99cb487886f0b5e40
#
_cell.length_a   1.000
_cell.length_b   1.000
_cell.length_c   1.000
_cell.angle_alpha   90.00
_cell.angle_beta   90.00
_cell.angle_gamma   90.00
#
_symmetry.space_group_name_H-M   'P 1'
#
loop_
_entity.id
_entity.type
_entity.pdbx_description
1 polymer ?
#
loop_
_entity_poly.entity_id
_entity_poly.type
_entity_poly.pdbx_seq_one_letter_code
_entity_poly.pdbx_strand_id
1 'polypeptide(L)'
;MRAAILTFFISTSLFAATIEVQPPAPTSATEVTLRVQEWVSCPPPPKVTHLGTSISVVIDPGPCLSPLVLGTFLLPLGLLEPGDYEVIVNPPERTGYAMFFVFDADTAVFVQSPSIGPTTGGTEVTLFADSVNCFGPDRAICPLPAVTFNGVAATVIEAKFNTGTLAVIAPPNAKGIADVGVSGTRATRRGRVFRYYDPAEAPPSSMFERVLVPVYAFGPGAFGSNWMTEVTVLNSSFYDIEAYRRSGRVKGRSTMTLDFGASRAGGVLFFPPRDFSSQMQFGSLVRDTSRQAEDWGTEVPVVREGEFRRATFSLLNIPVDSRFRQTIRIYNVDSVEDFVPLFVYSMNTSALIAEKSIPLHSANPCKRFQPCASDEPAMATIDLLTTFPEAAGQDRVRIDIVGDSSSRLWAFASVTNNQTQHVTTITPQ
;
A
#
# COMPACT_ATOMS: atom_id res chain seq x y z
N MET A 1 50.11 0.01 -1.80
CA MET A 1 48.93 0.59 -1.15
C MET A 1 47.89 0.89 -2.23
N ARG A 2 46.88 0.06 -2.38
CA ARG A 2 45.75 0.31 -3.29
C ARG A 2 44.57 0.76 -2.43
N ALA A 3 44.18 2.00 -2.61
CA ALA A 3 43.00 2.55 -1.96
C ALA A 3 41.75 1.91 -2.58
N ALA A 4 41.00 1.16 -1.77
CA ALA A 4 39.67 0.68 -2.15
C ALA A 4 38.69 1.86 -1.99
N ILE A 5 38.19 2.34 -3.11
CA ILE A 5 37.06 3.30 -3.12
C ILE A 5 35.82 2.48 -2.83
N LEU A 6 35.30 2.62 -1.60
CA LEU A 6 34.04 2.04 -1.17
C LEU A 6 32.92 2.94 -1.71
N THR A 7 32.37 2.59 -2.87
CA THR A 7 31.21 3.28 -3.42
C THR A 7 29.97 2.82 -2.65
N PHE A 8 29.49 3.64 -1.73
CA PHE A 8 28.20 3.47 -1.10
C PHE A 8 27.12 3.71 -2.16
N PHE A 9 26.51 2.65 -2.67
CA PHE A 9 25.23 2.75 -3.35
C PHE A 9 24.16 2.98 -2.28
N ILE A 10 23.75 4.23 -2.11
CA ILE A 10 22.53 4.56 -1.40
C ILE A 10 21.40 4.09 -2.32
N SER A 11 20.80 2.95 -2.00
CA SER A 11 19.49 2.61 -2.55
C SER A 11 18.54 3.70 -2.07
N THR A 12 18.09 4.56 -2.96
CA THR A 12 17.00 5.49 -2.70
C THR A 12 15.72 4.66 -2.59
N SER A 13 15.49 4.03 -1.44
CA SER A 13 14.13 3.73 -1.03
C SER A 13 13.43 5.09 -0.98
N LEU A 14 12.50 5.33 -1.87
CA LEU A 14 11.62 6.48 -1.85
C LEU A 14 10.92 6.43 -0.49
N PHE A 15 11.38 7.24 0.45
CA PHE A 15 10.77 7.38 1.75
C PHE A 15 9.41 8.03 1.52
N ALA A 16 8.35 7.28 1.80
CA ALA A 16 7.01 7.82 1.71
C ALA A 16 6.86 8.99 2.67
N ALA A 17 6.27 10.09 2.22
CA ALA A 17 5.96 11.21 3.08
C ALA A 17 4.99 10.77 4.17
N THR A 18 5.26 11.17 5.42
CA THR A 18 4.34 10.95 6.53
C THR A 18 3.44 12.16 6.66
N ILE A 19 2.13 11.93 6.75
CA ILE A 19 1.11 12.98 6.87
C ILE A 19 0.35 12.78 8.17
N GLU A 20 0.29 13.82 8.98
CA GLU A 20 -0.48 13.88 10.21
C GLU A 20 -1.44 15.07 10.15
N VAL A 21 -2.69 14.84 10.48
CA VAL A 21 -3.73 15.87 10.52
C VAL A 21 -3.90 16.36 11.95
N GLN A 22 -3.88 17.66 12.15
CA GLN A 22 -4.00 18.31 13.46
C GLN A 22 -5.15 19.32 13.45
N PRO A 23 -6.12 19.19 14.36
CA PRO A 23 -6.29 18.09 15.31
C PRO A 23 -6.63 16.76 14.61
N PRO A 24 -6.46 15.60 15.28
CA PRO A 24 -6.71 14.28 14.67
C PRO A 24 -8.16 14.05 14.24
N ALA A 25 -9.09 14.80 14.80
CA ALA A 25 -10.50 14.79 14.47
C ALA A 25 -11.00 16.23 14.29
N PRO A 26 -10.69 16.85 13.15
CA PRO A 26 -11.06 18.25 12.91
C PRO A 26 -12.58 18.39 12.70
N THR A 27 -13.12 19.52 13.16
CA THR A 27 -14.49 19.94 12.89
C THR A 27 -14.50 21.17 11.99
N SER A 28 -15.65 21.50 11.41
CA SER A 28 -15.81 22.73 10.61
C SER A 28 -15.56 24.03 11.40
N ALA A 29 -15.51 23.96 12.74
CA ALA A 29 -15.17 25.08 13.60
C ALA A 29 -13.73 25.08 14.06
N THR A 30 -12.91 24.11 13.68
CA THR A 30 -11.49 24.00 14.06
C THR A 30 -10.57 24.23 12.88
N GLU A 31 -9.52 25.01 13.09
CA GLU A 31 -8.47 25.17 12.08
C GLU A 31 -7.71 23.85 11.91
N VAL A 32 -7.57 23.44 10.66
CA VAL A 32 -6.84 22.22 10.30
C VAL A 32 -5.43 22.58 9.87
N THR A 33 -4.47 21.84 10.38
CA THR A 33 -3.07 21.90 9.96
C THR A 33 -2.59 20.51 9.57
N LEU A 34 -1.94 20.39 8.41
CA LEU A 34 -1.22 19.18 8.06
C LEU A 34 0.22 19.28 8.54
N ARG A 35 0.69 18.25 9.21
CA ARG A 35 2.11 18.05 9.47
C ARG A 35 2.62 17.01 8.48
N VAL A 36 3.44 17.47 7.52
CA VAL A 36 4.02 16.60 6.50
C VAL A 36 5.51 16.44 6.78
N GLN A 37 5.99 15.20 6.82
CA GLN A 37 7.41 14.89 6.92
C GLN A 37 7.87 14.25 5.62
N GLU A 38 8.87 14.83 4.98
CA GLU A 38 9.43 14.39 3.71
C GLU A 38 10.94 14.59 3.71
N TRP A 39 11.67 13.76 2.96
CA TRP A 39 13.11 13.90 2.78
C TRP A 39 13.43 14.96 1.74
N VAL A 40 14.15 15.99 2.16
CA VAL A 40 14.42 17.17 1.35
C VAL A 40 15.88 17.64 1.52
N SER A 41 16.42 18.32 0.53
CA SER A 41 17.79 18.90 0.62
C SER A 41 17.77 20.38 1.00
N CYS A 42 17.03 21.23 0.31
CA CYS A 42 16.77 22.63 0.69
C CYS A 42 15.50 23.08 -0.05
N PRO A 43 14.34 22.66 0.44
CA PRO A 43 13.10 22.89 -0.27
C PRO A 43 12.69 24.36 -0.23
N PRO A 44 12.13 24.88 -1.33
CA PRO A 44 11.31 26.07 -1.25
C PRO A 44 10.08 25.79 -0.39
N PRO A 45 9.34 26.82 0.04
CA PRO A 45 8.11 26.62 0.76
C PRO A 45 7.16 25.70 -0.02
N PRO A 46 6.56 24.68 0.65
CA PRO A 46 5.60 23.80 0.01
C PRO A 46 4.42 24.56 -0.59
N LYS A 47 3.93 24.09 -1.73
CA LYS A 47 2.74 24.63 -2.38
C LYS A 47 1.55 23.74 -2.04
N VAL A 48 0.50 24.34 -1.47
CA VAL A 48 -0.76 23.67 -1.17
C VAL A 48 -1.82 24.15 -2.14
N THR A 49 -2.50 23.22 -2.77
CA THR A 49 -3.61 23.53 -3.69
C THR A 49 -4.85 22.75 -3.25
N HIS A 50 -5.95 23.46 -3.12
CA HIS A 50 -7.27 22.89 -2.83
C HIS A 50 -8.09 22.81 -4.11
N LEU A 51 -8.67 21.64 -4.38
CA LEU A 51 -9.65 21.45 -5.45
C LEU A 51 -10.83 20.66 -4.87
N GLY A 52 -11.81 21.39 -4.35
CA GLY A 52 -12.93 20.80 -3.58
C GLY A 52 -12.38 20.09 -2.33
N THR A 53 -12.59 18.79 -2.24
CA THR A 53 -12.11 17.95 -1.12
C THR A 53 -10.75 17.29 -1.39
N SER A 54 -10.12 17.56 -2.53
CA SER A 54 -8.76 17.08 -2.84
C SER A 54 -7.74 18.16 -2.53
N ILE A 55 -6.75 17.82 -1.71
CA ILE A 55 -5.65 18.68 -1.30
C ILE A 55 -4.36 18.12 -1.87
N SER A 56 -3.73 18.90 -2.73
CA SER A 56 -2.43 18.58 -3.31
C SER A 56 -1.35 19.38 -2.61
N VAL A 57 -0.33 18.70 -2.11
CA VAL A 57 0.86 19.29 -1.48
C VAL A 57 2.06 18.98 -2.36
N VAL A 58 2.70 19.99 -2.90
CA VAL A 58 3.93 19.85 -3.69
C VAL A 58 5.11 20.34 -2.86
N ILE A 59 6.02 19.41 -2.58
CA ILE A 59 7.28 19.65 -1.86
C ILE A 59 8.40 19.39 -2.84
N ASP A 60 8.97 20.45 -3.39
CA ASP A 60 10.12 20.35 -4.27
C ASP A 60 11.37 20.01 -3.44
N PRO A 61 12.12 18.95 -3.77
CA PRO A 61 13.33 18.59 -3.03
C PRO A 61 14.41 19.70 -3.09
N GLY A 62 14.28 20.66 -4.01
CA GLY A 62 15.19 21.77 -4.19
C GLY A 62 16.46 21.41 -4.99
N PRO A 63 17.16 22.42 -5.51
CA PRO A 63 18.32 22.24 -6.39
C PRO A 63 19.65 22.03 -5.66
N CYS A 64 19.65 21.88 -4.35
CA CYS A 64 20.89 21.83 -3.58
C CYS A 64 21.55 20.46 -3.62
N LEU A 65 22.89 20.45 -3.65
CA LEU A 65 23.73 19.26 -3.50
C LEU A 65 23.96 18.87 -2.01
N SER A 66 23.16 19.41 -1.10
CA SER A 66 23.24 19.09 0.33
C SER A 66 22.67 17.71 0.62
N PRO A 67 23.12 17.04 1.68
CA PRO A 67 22.53 15.77 2.10
C PRO A 67 21.03 15.90 2.36
N LEU A 68 20.27 14.86 2.02
CA LEU A 68 18.85 14.79 2.36
C LEU A 68 18.68 14.76 3.88
N VAL A 69 17.76 15.56 4.37
CA VAL A 69 17.33 15.61 5.77
C VAL A 69 15.82 15.44 5.84
N LEU A 70 15.33 14.87 6.92
CA LEU A 70 13.90 14.76 7.15
C LEU A 70 13.34 16.15 7.51
N GLY A 71 12.73 16.81 6.53
CA GLY A 71 12.02 18.08 6.73
C GLY A 71 10.65 17.85 7.37
N THR A 72 10.22 18.77 8.21
CA THR A 72 8.86 18.80 8.77
C THR A 72 8.21 20.12 8.37
N PHE A 73 7.06 20.02 7.69
CA PHE A 73 6.29 21.15 7.20
C PHE A 73 4.96 21.21 7.95
N LEU A 74 4.63 22.37 8.49
CA LEU A 74 3.31 22.65 9.07
C LEU A 74 2.55 23.50 8.06
N LEU A 75 1.48 22.93 7.50
CA LEU A 75 0.72 23.51 6.41
C LEU A 75 -0.70 23.83 6.91
N PRO A 76 -0.98 25.08 7.27
CA PRO A 76 -2.31 25.47 7.71
C PRO A 76 -3.29 25.40 6.54
N LEU A 77 -4.37 24.65 6.73
CA LEU A 77 -5.48 24.57 5.78
C LEU A 77 -6.62 25.51 6.14
N GLY A 78 -6.64 26.04 7.38
CA GLY A 78 -7.71 26.85 7.91
C GLY A 78 -8.96 26.04 8.28
N LEU A 79 -10.12 26.69 8.25
CA LEU A 79 -11.40 26.03 8.45
C LEU A 79 -11.83 25.32 7.17
N LEU A 80 -12.27 24.09 7.30
CA LEU A 80 -12.73 23.27 6.19
C LEU A 80 -14.21 22.92 6.38
N GLU A 81 -14.94 22.81 5.27
CA GLU A 81 -16.32 22.34 5.29
C GLU A 81 -16.38 20.85 5.70
N PRO A 82 -17.49 20.39 6.32
CA PRO A 82 -17.64 18.99 6.66
C PRO A 82 -17.55 18.09 5.40
N GLY A 83 -16.74 17.04 5.48
CA GLY A 83 -16.58 16.12 4.36
C GLY A 83 -15.33 15.26 4.43
N ASP A 84 -15.21 14.36 3.46
CA ASP A 84 -14.00 13.55 3.27
C ASP A 84 -12.96 14.33 2.48
N TYR A 85 -11.77 14.40 3.00
CA TYR A 85 -10.64 15.05 2.36
C TYR A 85 -9.57 14.05 1.99
N GLU A 86 -9.05 14.18 0.78
CA GLU A 86 -7.91 13.45 0.27
C GLU A 86 -6.70 14.37 0.21
N VAL A 87 -5.58 13.93 0.78
CA VAL A 87 -4.31 14.64 0.70
C VAL A 87 -3.34 13.82 -0.14
N ILE A 88 -2.76 14.45 -1.16
CA ILE A 88 -1.76 13.85 -2.03
C ILE A 88 -0.50 14.70 -1.97
N VAL A 89 0.62 14.08 -1.58
CA VAL A 89 1.94 14.72 -1.58
C VAL A 89 2.66 14.36 -2.88
N ASN A 90 3.22 15.38 -3.54
CA ASN A 90 3.98 15.30 -4.78
C ASN A 90 3.27 14.52 -5.90
N PRO A 91 2.05 14.95 -6.37
CA PRO A 91 1.46 14.35 -7.55
C PRO A 91 2.32 14.69 -8.80
N PRO A 92 2.44 13.78 -9.79
CA PRO A 92 1.77 12.50 -9.89
C PRO A 92 2.47 11.33 -9.17
N GLU A 93 3.70 11.51 -8.67
CA GLU A 93 4.52 10.44 -8.06
C GLU A 93 3.91 9.91 -6.75
N ARG A 94 3.12 10.73 -6.06
CA ARG A 94 2.42 10.40 -4.82
C ARG A 94 3.36 9.85 -3.74
N THR A 95 4.32 10.67 -3.31
CA THR A 95 5.23 10.29 -2.20
C THR A 95 4.51 10.13 -0.86
N GLY A 96 3.31 10.72 -0.72
CA GLY A 96 2.44 10.54 0.44
C GLY A 96 0.97 10.63 0.08
N TYR A 97 0.16 9.92 0.86
CA TYR A 97 -1.30 9.89 0.74
C TYR A 97 -1.94 9.82 2.11
N ALA A 98 -2.96 10.62 2.35
CA ALA A 98 -3.79 10.53 3.53
C ALA A 98 -5.24 10.87 3.21
N MET A 99 -6.15 10.29 3.96
CA MET A 99 -7.55 10.71 3.99
C MET A 99 -7.91 11.13 5.40
N PHE A 100 -8.70 12.19 5.52
CA PHE A 100 -9.29 12.57 6.80
C PHE A 100 -10.70 13.10 6.59
N PHE A 101 -11.45 13.11 7.65
CA PHE A 101 -12.82 13.61 7.64
C PHE A 101 -12.90 14.87 8.51
N VAL A 102 -13.53 15.92 7.98
CA VAL A 102 -13.92 17.11 8.76
C VAL A 102 -15.35 16.93 9.20
N PHE A 103 -15.57 16.97 10.50
CA PHE A 103 -16.89 16.81 11.09
C PHE A 103 -17.64 18.14 11.09
N ASP A 104 -18.95 18.07 11.08
CA ASP A 104 -19.74 19.23 11.47
C ASP A 104 -19.37 19.65 12.89
N ALA A 105 -19.25 20.95 13.17
CA ALA A 105 -18.87 21.49 14.47
C ALA A 105 -19.73 20.96 15.64
N ASP A 106 -20.93 20.54 15.31
CA ASP A 106 -21.91 20.01 16.25
C ASP A 106 -21.85 18.47 16.42
N THR A 107 -20.92 17.80 15.75
CA THR A 107 -20.80 16.33 15.82
C THR A 107 -20.16 15.89 17.15
N ALA A 108 -20.91 15.13 17.94
CA ALA A 108 -20.46 14.65 19.24
C ALA A 108 -19.92 13.22 19.24
N VAL A 109 -19.98 12.51 18.10
CA VAL A 109 -19.52 11.13 17.97
C VAL A 109 -18.74 10.98 16.66
N PHE A 110 -17.57 10.37 16.74
CA PHE A 110 -16.78 10.02 15.54
C PHE A 110 -16.02 8.71 15.69
N VAL A 111 -15.78 8.05 14.57
CA VAL A 111 -15.00 6.81 14.51
C VAL A 111 -13.52 7.15 14.52
N GLN A 112 -12.77 6.55 15.44
CA GLN A 112 -11.33 6.68 15.44
C GLN A 112 -10.67 5.69 14.49
N SER A 113 -11.13 4.41 14.49
CA SER A 113 -10.53 3.38 13.63
C SER A 113 -11.12 1.99 13.89
N PRO A 114 -11.17 1.13 12.89
CA PRO A 114 -11.15 1.44 11.47
C PRO A 114 -12.43 2.16 11.04
N SER A 115 -12.33 2.98 9.96
CA SER A 115 -13.48 3.72 9.42
C SER A 115 -14.26 2.95 8.35
N ILE A 116 -13.85 1.73 8.06
CA ILE A 116 -14.45 0.87 7.03
C ILE A 116 -14.63 -0.57 7.52
N GLY A 117 -15.66 -1.24 7.02
CA GLY A 117 -15.90 -2.66 7.29
C GLY A 117 -16.83 -3.30 6.26
N PRO A 118 -16.89 -4.66 6.22
CA PRO A 118 -17.76 -5.37 5.30
C PRO A 118 -19.24 -5.23 5.68
N THR A 119 -20.11 -5.31 4.67
CA THR A 119 -21.58 -5.34 4.87
C THR A 119 -22.05 -6.48 5.76
N THR A 120 -21.26 -7.54 5.91
CA THR A 120 -21.52 -8.66 6.83
C THR A 120 -21.33 -8.29 8.30
N GLY A 121 -20.77 -7.12 8.60
CA GLY A 121 -20.43 -6.70 9.96
C GLY A 121 -19.22 -7.43 10.53
N GLY A 122 -19.08 -7.41 11.85
CA GLY A 122 -18.01 -8.10 12.57
C GLY A 122 -16.72 -7.28 12.77
N THR A 123 -16.61 -6.12 12.17
CA THR A 123 -15.45 -5.23 12.34
C THR A 123 -15.47 -4.62 13.74
N GLU A 124 -14.36 -4.79 14.48
CA GLU A 124 -14.14 -4.07 15.73
C GLU A 124 -13.76 -2.64 15.46
N VAL A 125 -14.54 -1.70 15.97
CA VAL A 125 -14.43 -0.26 15.69
C VAL A 125 -14.21 0.47 16.99
N THR A 126 -13.23 1.36 17.03
CA THR A 126 -13.03 2.30 18.13
C THR A 126 -13.75 3.59 17.80
N LEU A 127 -14.64 4.01 18.67
CA LEU A 127 -15.38 5.27 18.60
C LEU A 127 -14.85 6.22 19.66
N PHE A 128 -14.94 7.49 19.36
CA PHE A 128 -14.87 8.55 20.37
C PHE A 128 -16.26 9.20 20.46
N ALA A 129 -16.76 9.34 21.66
CA ALA A 129 -18.01 10.04 21.92
C ALA A 129 -17.78 11.10 23.00
N ASP A 130 -17.92 12.36 22.62
CA ASP A 130 -17.90 13.44 23.57
C ASP A 130 -19.10 13.31 24.51
N SER A 131 -18.88 13.38 25.81
CA SER A 131 -19.92 13.25 26.83
C SER A 131 -20.49 11.83 27.12
N VAL A 132 -19.84 10.75 26.76
CA VAL A 132 -20.05 9.48 27.45
C VAL A 132 -19.44 9.59 28.86
N ASN A 133 -20.06 10.44 29.67
CA ASN A 133 -19.61 10.73 31.02
C ASN A 133 -20.53 10.00 32.00
N CYS A 134 -19.93 9.15 32.78
CA CYS A 134 -20.57 8.60 33.94
C CYS A 134 -20.36 9.55 35.14
N PHE A 135 -21.32 10.40 35.40
CA PHE A 135 -21.33 11.28 36.55
C PHE A 135 -22.09 10.62 37.73
N GLY A 136 -21.40 9.76 38.45
CA GLY A 136 -21.92 9.20 39.70
C GLY A 136 -20.79 8.96 40.71
N PRO A 137 -21.05 9.02 42.03
CA PRO A 137 -20.05 8.71 43.04
C PRO A 137 -19.53 7.25 42.91
N ASP A 138 -20.31 6.37 42.34
CA ASP A 138 -19.93 4.97 42.06
C ASP A 138 -19.73 4.74 40.57
N ARG A 139 -18.50 4.94 40.07
CA ARG A 139 -18.09 4.63 38.69
C ARG A 139 -18.31 3.15 38.29
N ALA A 140 -18.63 2.29 39.24
CA ALA A 140 -18.84 0.85 39.05
C ALA A 140 -20.20 0.46 38.42
N ILE A 141 -21.15 1.40 38.28
CA ILE A 141 -22.54 1.10 37.88
C ILE A 141 -22.93 1.91 36.63
N CYS A 142 -21.99 2.24 35.75
CA CYS A 142 -22.34 2.91 34.50
C CYS A 142 -22.88 1.90 33.50
N PRO A 143 -24.12 2.02 33.04
CA PRO A 143 -24.59 1.16 31.97
C PRO A 143 -23.78 1.43 30.70
N LEU A 144 -23.43 0.36 30.00
CA LEU A 144 -22.80 0.50 28.68
C LEU A 144 -23.73 1.31 27.77
N PRO A 145 -23.22 2.32 27.05
CA PRO A 145 -24.03 3.08 26.12
C PRO A 145 -24.49 2.18 24.98
N ALA A 146 -25.72 2.35 24.52
CA ALA A 146 -26.17 1.71 23.30
C ALA A 146 -25.54 2.42 22.09
N VAL A 147 -24.93 1.66 21.18
CA VAL A 147 -24.34 2.15 19.95
C VAL A 147 -25.10 1.59 18.76
N THR A 148 -25.34 2.44 17.77
CA THR A 148 -26.05 2.03 16.55
C THR A 148 -25.30 2.50 15.29
N PHE A 149 -25.39 1.71 14.22
CA PHE A 149 -24.93 2.05 12.87
C PHE A 149 -26.17 2.07 11.96
N ASN A 150 -26.54 3.23 11.43
CA ASN A 150 -27.82 3.44 10.71
C ASN A 150 -29.03 2.89 11.51
N GLY A 151 -29.03 3.06 12.83
CA GLY A 151 -30.09 2.56 13.70
C GLY A 151 -29.99 1.05 14.05
N VAL A 152 -29.09 0.27 13.45
CA VAL A 152 -28.84 -1.14 13.80
C VAL A 152 -27.90 -1.20 15.00
N ALA A 153 -28.30 -1.93 16.04
CA ALA A 153 -27.53 -2.03 17.28
C ALA A 153 -26.17 -2.72 17.08
N ALA A 154 -25.13 -2.10 17.60
CA ALA A 154 -23.78 -2.67 17.69
C ALA A 154 -23.56 -3.36 19.06
N THR A 155 -22.63 -4.31 19.10
CA THR A 155 -22.18 -4.90 20.37
C THR A 155 -21.07 -4.04 20.95
N VAL A 156 -21.27 -3.45 22.13
CA VAL A 156 -20.23 -2.73 22.86
C VAL A 156 -19.36 -3.74 23.60
N ILE A 157 -18.04 -3.72 23.31
CA ILE A 157 -17.04 -4.60 23.93
C ILE A 157 -16.47 -3.93 25.18
N GLU A 158 -16.13 -2.64 25.07
CA GLU A 158 -15.49 -1.87 26.12
C GLU A 158 -15.94 -0.40 26.06
N ALA A 159 -16.06 0.21 27.24
CA ALA A 159 -16.30 1.65 27.36
C ALA A 159 -15.29 2.24 28.34
N LYS A 160 -14.47 3.20 27.86
CA LYS A 160 -13.54 3.97 28.68
C LYS A 160 -14.11 5.36 28.93
N PHE A 161 -14.92 5.48 29.96
CA PHE A 161 -15.65 6.72 30.27
C PHE A 161 -14.74 7.92 30.56
N ASN A 162 -13.51 7.69 31.04
CA ASN A 162 -12.54 8.75 31.30
C ASN A 162 -11.94 9.38 30.04
N THR A 163 -12.00 8.68 28.91
CA THR A 163 -11.46 9.13 27.63
C THR A 163 -12.53 9.31 26.57
N GLY A 164 -13.79 8.97 26.84
CA GLY A 164 -14.86 8.96 25.86
C GLY A 164 -14.71 7.88 24.77
N THR A 165 -13.85 6.88 24.99
CA THR A 165 -13.53 5.86 24.00
C THR A 165 -14.43 4.62 24.19
N LEU A 166 -15.01 4.13 23.08
CA LEU A 166 -15.80 2.93 23.02
C LEU A 166 -15.21 1.95 21.99
N ALA A 167 -15.08 0.68 22.36
CA ALA A 167 -14.81 -0.39 21.41
C ALA A 167 -16.11 -1.16 21.13
N VAL A 168 -16.48 -1.28 19.87
CA VAL A 168 -17.73 -1.88 19.43
C VAL A 168 -17.53 -2.82 18.25
N ILE A 169 -18.39 -3.82 18.10
CA ILE A 169 -18.48 -4.62 16.87
C ILE A 169 -19.54 -4.00 15.97
N ALA A 170 -19.15 -3.58 14.79
CA ALA A 170 -20.07 -3.05 13.77
C ALA A 170 -21.06 -4.14 13.35
N PRO A 171 -22.38 -3.88 13.36
CA PRO A 171 -23.37 -4.86 12.93
C PRO A 171 -23.37 -5.01 11.39
N PRO A 172 -23.99 -6.07 10.83
CA PRO A 172 -24.30 -6.13 9.41
C PRO A 172 -25.15 -4.93 8.98
N ASN A 173 -24.83 -4.37 7.79
CA ASN A 173 -25.55 -3.21 7.28
C ASN A 173 -25.49 -3.11 5.75
N ALA A 174 -26.30 -2.24 5.16
CA ALA A 174 -26.23 -1.93 3.74
C ALA A 174 -24.89 -1.25 3.37
N LYS A 175 -24.44 -1.50 2.14
CA LYS A 175 -23.27 -0.81 1.56
C LYS A 175 -23.47 0.70 1.58
N GLY A 176 -22.42 1.42 1.94
CA GLY A 176 -22.39 2.87 1.97
C GLY A 176 -21.98 3.41 3.33
N ILE A 177 -22.32 4.66 3.55
CA ILE A 177 -21.98 5.37 4.78
C ILE A 177 -23.00 5.04 5.83
N ALA A 178 -22.52 4.75 7.04
CA ALA A 178 -23.36 4.55 8.22
C ALA A 178 -23.24 5.73 9.18
N ASP A 179 -24.39 6.22 9.58
CA ASP A 179 -24.47 7.13 10.71
C ASP A 179 -24.32 6.34 12.01
N VAL A 180 -23.40 6.77 12.88
CA VAL A 180 -23.18 6.14 14.17
C VAL A 180 -23.81 6.97 15.27
N GLY A 181 -24.70 6.34 16.02
CA GLY A 181 -25.37 6.92 17.18
C GLY A 181 -24.86 6.29 18.48
N VAL A 182 -24.68 7.09 19.53
CA VAL A 182 -24.37 6.63 20.88
C VAL A 182 -25.39 7.19 21.85
N SER A 183 -26.08 6.31 22.61
CA SER A 183 -27.06 6.74 23.61
C SER A 183 -26.40 7.43 24.81
N GLY A 184 -27.09 8.38 25.40
CA GLY A 184 -26.56 9.12 26.57
C GLY A 184 -25.65 10.29 26.19
N THR A 185 -25.32 10.48 24.94
CA THR A 185 -24.73 11.72 24.46
C THR A 185 -25.82 12.79 24.37
N ARG A 186 -25.52 14.04 24.78
CA ARG A 186 -26.48 15.17 24.71
C ARG A 186 -26.86 15.54 23.28
N ALA A 187 -26.07 15.14 22.31
CA ALA A 187 -26.29 15.43 20.92
C ALA A 187 -26.82 14.18 20.21
N THR A 188 -28.04 14.19 19.82
CA THR A 188 -28.65 13.27 18.82
C THR A 188 -28.10 13.58 17.41
N ARG A 189 -26.88 14.08 17.29
CA ARG A 189 -26.34 14.51 16.02
C ARG A 189 -25.56 13.38 15.39
N ARG A 190 -25.85 13.17 14.12
CA ARG A 190 -25.33 12.12 13.28
C ARG A 190 -23.95 12.52 12.77
N GLY A 191 -22.92 11.88 13.27
CA GLY A 191 -21.58 11.96 12.69
C GLY A 191 -21.43 10.95 11.57
N ARG A 192 -20.91 11.39 10.46
CA ARG A 192 -20.54 10.52 9.36
C ARG A 192 -19.28 9.75 9.71
N VAL A 193 -19.35 8.40 9.81
CA VAL A 193 -18.31 7.82 10.60
C VAL A 193 -17.83 6.45 10.18
N PHE A 194 -18.61 5.68 9.46
CA PHE A 194 -18.24 4.34 9.07
C PHE A 194 -18.75 4.01 7.67
N ARG A 195 -17.93 3.34 6.87
CA ARG A 195 -18.32 2.93 5.52
C ARG A 195 -18.38 1.43 5.41
N TYR A 196 -19.50 0.94 4.94
CA TYR A 196 -19.66 -0.45 4.60
C TYR A 196 -19.32 -0.69 3.13
N TYR A 197 -18.49 -1.70 2.87
CA TYR A 197 -18.21 -2.20 1.53
C TYR A 197 -18.80 -3.61 1.35
N ASP A 198 -19.18 -3.94 0.11
CA ASP A 198 -19.61 -5.29 -0.22
C ASP A 198 -18.37 -6.14 -0.55
N PRO A 199 -18.05 -7.20 0.23
CA PRO A 199 -16.91 -8.06 -0.07
C PRO A 199 -17.09 -8.91 -1.35
N ALA A 200 -18.30 -8.99 -1.91
CA ALA A 200 -18.55 -9.64 -3.20
C ALA A 200 -18.14 -8.77 -4.41
N GLU A 201 -18.08 -7.47 -4.22
CA GLU A 201 -17.69 -6.54 -5.27
C GLU A 201 -16.16 -6.35 -5.37
N ALA A 202 -15.71 -5.57 -6.33
CA ALA A 202 -14.32 -5.13 -6.43
C ALA A 202 -13.96 -4.18 -5.27
N PRO A 203 -12.72 -4.26 -4.72
CA PRO A 203 -12.30 -3.35 -3.67
C PRO A 203 -12.34 -1.91 -4.17
N PRO A 204 -13.11 -1.02 -3.51
CA PRO A 204 -13.14 0.38 -3.90
C PRO A 204 -11.73 1.00 -3.74
N SER A 205 -11.17 1.54 -4.82
CA SER A 205 -9.83 2.14 -4.83
C SER A 205 -9.72 3.35 -3.89
N SER A 206 -10.84 3.98 -3.55
CA SER A 206 -10.90 5.05 -2.55
C SER A 206 -10.76 4.55 -1.11
N MET A 207 -11.01 3.27 -0.85
CA MET A 207 -10.98 2.69 0.51
C MET A 207 -9.77 1.79 0.73
N PHE A 208 -9.28 1.14 -0.32
CA PHE A 208 -8.21 0.16 -0.25
C PHE A 208 -7.04 0.53 -1.14
N GLU A 209 -5.84 0.34 -0.63
CA GLU A 209 -4.63 0.40 -1.42
C GLU A 209 -4.41 -0.94 -2.11
N ARG A 210 -3.83 -0.91 -3.30
CA ARG A 210 -3.41 -2.12 -4.01
C ARG A 210 -1.92 -2.35 -3.78
N VAL A 211 -1.59 -3.44 -3.12
CA VAL A 211 -0.22 -3.85 -2.80
C VAL A 211 0.09 -5.14 -3.55
N LEU A 212 1.18 -5.17 -4.31
CA LEU A 212 1.64 -6.34 -5.04
C LEU A 212 2.73 -7.06 -4.25
N VAL A 213 2.53 -8.35 -3.99
CA VAL A 213 3.58 -9.31 -3.64
C VAL A 213 4.01 -9.98 -4.94
N PRO A 214 5.19 -9.63 -5.51
CA PRO A 214 5.52 -10.04 -6.87
C PRO A 214 5.79 -11.52 -7.02
N VAL A 215 6.33 -12.15 -5.98
CA VAL A 215 6.61 -13.59 -5.99
C VAL A 215 5.93 -14.22 -4.80
N TYR A 216 4.94 -15.03 -5.06
CA TYR A 216 4.36 -15.93 -4.08
C TYR A 216 4.46 -17.34 -4.63
N ALA A 217 5.46 -18.07 -4.18
CA ALA A 217 5.75 -19.43 -4.62
C ALA A 217 5.67 -20.37 -3.43
N PHE A 218 5.00 -21.51 -3.62
CA PHE A 218 4.93 -22.57 -2.63
C PHE A 218 4.94 -23.93 -3.33
N GLY A 219 6.02 -24.71 -3.13
CA GLY A 219 6.13 -26.04 -3.69
C GLY A 219 7.33 -26.26 -4.62
N PRO A 220 7.33 -27.40 -5.35
CA PRO A 220 8.48 -27.81 -6.15
C PRO A 220 8.72 -26.88 -7.34
N GLY A 221 9.99 -26.58 -7.57
CA GLY A 221 10.48 -25.83 -8.72
C GLY A 221 11.37 -26.67 -9.62
N ALA A 222 12.05 -26.03 -10.57
CA ALA A 222 13.00 -26.68 -11.46
C ALA A 222 14.23 -27.18 -10.71
N PHE A 223 14.87 -28.23 -11.26
CA PHE A 223 16.12 -28.81 -10.75
C PHE A 223 16.06 -29.30 -9.29
N GLY A 224 14.87 -29.75 -8.83
CA GLY A 224 14.67 -30.27 -7.48
C GLY A 224 14.61 -29.20 -6.39
N SER A 225 14.47 -27.93 -6.75
CA SER A 225 14.21 -26.87 -5.80
C SER A 225 12.80 -26.99 -5.19
N ASN A 226 12.65 -26.50 -3.97
CA ASN A 226 11.35 -26.38 -3.31
C ASN A 226 11.21 -24.97 -2.73
N TRP A 227 10.44 -24.17 -3.43
CA TRP A 227 10.32 -22.74 -3.14
C TRP A 227 9.27 -22.46 -2.07
N MET A 228 9.58 -21.49 -1.23
CA MET A 228 8.68 -20.96 -0.22
C MET A 228 8.82 -19.43 -0.18
N THR A 229 7.69 -18.74 -0.26
CA THR A 229 7.63 -17.30 -0.02
C THR A 229 7.01 -17.04 1.35
N GLU A 230 7.72 -16.30 2.16
CA GLU A 230 7.23 -15.77 3.43
C GLU A 230 6.96 -14.28 3.28
N VAL A 231 5.71 -13.88 3.54
CA VAL A 231 5.30 -12.48 3.51
C VAL A 231 4.97 -12.03 4.92
N THR A 232 5.74 -11.11 5.44
CA THR A 232 5.53 -10.56 6.78
C THR A 232 4.93 -9.18 6.68
N VAL A 233 3.93 -8.90 7.48
CA VAL A 233 3.36 -7.57 7.66
C VAL A 233 3.54 -7.09 9.09
N LEU A 234 4.04 -5.88 9.25
CA LEU A 234 4.04 -5.15 10.51
C LEU A 234 2.91 -4.13 10.48
N ASN A 235 2.04 -4.18 11.46
CA ASN A 235 1.07 -3.14 11.74
C ASN A 235 1.60 -2.28 12.90
N SER A 236 2.08 -1.08 12.59
CA SER A 236 2.57 -0.14 13.60
C SER A 236 1.46 0.68 14.27
N SER A 237 0.23 0.59 13.78
CA SER A 237 -0.93 1.24 14.42
C SER A 237 -1.30 0.59 15.75
N PHE A 238 -2.15 1.23 16.52
CA PHE A 238 -2.73 0.66 17.74
C PHE A 238 -3.93 -0.26 17.47
N TYR A 239 -4.42 -0.31 16.24
CA TYR A 239 -5.68 -0.90 15.85
C TYR A 239 -5.48 -2.17 15.06
N ASP A 240 -6.38 -3.12 15.21
CA ASP A 240 -6.42 -4.30 14.37
C ASP A 240 -6.87 -3.93 12.97
N ILE A 241 -6.12 -4.40 11.96
CA ILE A 241 -6.39 -4.10 10.55
C ILE A 241 -6.85 -5.36 9.85
N GLU A 242 -7.96 -5.28 9.16
CA GLU A 242 -8.50 -6.33 8.30
C GLU A 242 -8.35 -5.93 6.82
N ALA A 243 -7.70 -6.77 6.02
CA ALA A 243 -7.59 -6.53 4.60
C ALA A 243 -8.80 -7.06 3.84
N TYR A 244 -9.09 -6.45 2.71
CA TYR A 244 -10.19 -6.85 1.84
C TYR A 244 -10.09 -8.32 1.42
N ARG A 245 -11.18 -9.08 1.61
CA ARG A 245 -11.31 -10.50 1.26
C ARG A 245 -10.26 -11.45 1.86
N ARG A 246 -9.53 -11.05 2.89
CA ARG A 246 -8.60 -11.92 3.58
C ARG A 246 -9.11 -12.22 4.99
N SER A 247 -9.17 -13.50 5.29
CA SER A 247 -9.40 -13.94 6.67
C SER A 247 -8.13 -13.69 7.48
N GLY A 248 -8.21 -12.83 8.45
CA GLY A 248 -7.15 -12.57 9.39
C GLY A 248 -6.97 -11.08 9.66
N ARG A 249 -6.91 -10.77 10.94
CA ARG A 249 -6.61 -9.42 11.42
C ARG A 249 -5.14 -9.31 11.72
N VAL A 250 -4.50 -8.30 11.20
CA VAL A 250 -3.16 -7.92 11.64
C VAL A 250 -3.35 -7.07 12.89
N LYS A 251 -3.04 -7.65 14.05
CA LYS A 251 -3.22 -6.97 15.33
C LYS A 251 -2.41 -5.69 15.40
N GLY A 252 -2.92 -4.71 16.12
CA GLY A 252 -2.22 -3.48 16.38
C GLY A 252 -0.87 -3.72 17.07
N ARG A 253 0.16 -3.00 16.67
CA ARG A 253 1.55 -3.11 17.15
C ARG A 253 2.12 -4.53 17.09
N SER A 254 1.78 -5.28 16.06
CA SER A 254 2.25 -6.65 15.88
C SER A 254 2.72 -6.94 14.47
N THR A 255 3.51 -8.00 14.35
CA THR A 255 3.89 -8.62 13.09
C THR A 255 3.07 -9.87 12.87
N MET A 256 2.76 -10.16 11.62
CA MET A 256 2.06 -11.37 11.20
C MET A 256 2.62 -11.85 9.87
N THR A 257 2.76 -13.16 9.72
CA THR A 257 3.02 -13.78 8.41
C THR A 257 1.69 -13.95 7.68
N LEU A 258 1.63 -13.48 6.45
CA LEU A 258 0.45 -13.61 5.60
C LEU A 258 0.50 -14.93 4.84
N ASP A 259 -0.61 -15.67 4.90
CA ASP A 259 -0.83 -16.86 4.07
C ASP A 259 -1.86 -16.51 2.99
N PHE A 260 -1.45 -16.63 1.72
CA PHE A 260 -2.31 -16.41 0.56
C PHE A 260 -2.94 -17.72 0.02
N GLY A 261 -2.80 -18.82 0.77
CA GLY A 261 -3.29 -20.14 0.38
C GLY A 261 -2.35 -20.90 -0.54
N ALA A 262 -2.61 -22.18 -0.73
CA ALA A 262 -1.71 -23.10 -1.42
C ALA A 262 -1.54 -22.80 -2.92
N SER A 263 -0.32 -23.07 -3.40
CA SER A 263 0.00 -23.34 -4.82
C SER A 263 -0.29 -22.22 -5.82
N ARG A 264 0.29 -21.05 -5.62
CA ARG A 264 0.35 -20.01 -6.64
C ARG A 264 1.80 -19.76 -7.02
N ALA A 265 2.17 -20.02 -8.27
CA ALA A 265 3.47 -19.61 -8.81
C ALA A 265 3.28 -18.26 -9.53
N GLY A 266 3.21 -17.16 -8.79
CA GLY A 266 2.94 -15.86 -9.41
C GLY A 266 2.85 -14.72 -8.41
N GLY A 267 2.44 -13.56 -8.90
CA GLY A 267 2.16 -12.40 -8.05
C GLY A 267 0.78 -12.49 -7.37
N VAL A 268 0.67 -11.88 -6.21
CA VAL A 268 -0.59 -11.77 -5.47
C VAL A 268 -0.85 -10.30 -5.12
N LEU A 269 -2.09 -9.87 -5.28
CA LEU A 269 -2.54 -8.55 -4.84
C LEU A 269 -3.16 -8.65 -3.45
N PHE A 270 -2.79 -7.70 -2.62
CA PHE A 270 -3.30 -7.53 -1.27
C PHE A 270 -3.90 -6.13 -1.15
N PHE A 271 -5.00 -5.99 -0.42
CA PHE A 271 -5.78 -4.76 -0.39
C PHE A 271 -5.96 -4.27 1.06
N PRO A 272 -4.93 -3.64 1.67
CA PRO A 272 -5.08 -3.03 2.98
C PRO A 272 -5.93 -1.75 2.91
N PRO A 273 -6.62 -1.40 4.00
CA PRO A 273 -7.32 -0.12 4.10
C PRO A 273 -6.35 1.05 3.93
N ARG A 274 -6.73 2.06 3.14
CA ARG A 274 -5.88 3.24 2.89
C ARG A 274 -5.58 4.05 4.14
N ASP A 275 -6.52 4.11 5.08
CA ASP A 275 -6.36 4.83 6.34
C ASP A 275 -5.17 4.32 7.17
N PHE A 276 -4.76 3.07 6.96
CA PHE A 276 -3.65 2.43 7.66
C PHE A 276 -2.43 2.16 6.78
N SER A 277 -2.50 2.52 5.53
CA SER A 277 -1.52 2.22 4.51
C SER A 277 -0.09 2.63 4.93
N SER A 278 0.08 3.85 5.46
CA SER A 278 1.36 4.35 5.96
C SER A 278 1.85 3.66 7.24
N GLN A 279 0.97 2.97 7.96
CA GLN A 279 1.28 2.27 9.21
C GLN A 279 1.52 0.77 9.00
N MET A 280 1.36 0.29 7.76
CA MET A 280 1.65 -1.09 7.39
C MET A 280 2.98 -1.16 6.63
N GLN A 281 3.88 -1.99 7.12
CA GLN A 281 5.14 -2.30 6.46
C GLN A 281 5.14 -3.77 6.05
N PHE A 282 5.75 -4.07 4.92
CA PHE A 282 5.76 -5.40 4.34
C PHE A 282 7.19 -5.85 4.09
N GLY A 283 7.46 -7.12 4.35
CA GLY A 283 8.66 -7.83 3.94
C GLY A 283 8.28 -9.08 3.17
N SER A 284 9.07 -9.46 2.18
CA SER A 284 8.88 -10.70 1.44
C SER A 284 10.22 -11.39 1.22
N LEU A 285 10.31 -12.64 1.67
CA LEU A 285 11.48 -13.50 1.51
C LEU A 285 11.10 -14.72 0.67
N VAL A 286 11.85 -14.95 -0.41
CA VAL A 286 11.70 -16.13 -1.26
C VAL A 286 12.92 -17.03 -1.05
N ARG A 287 12.69 -18.29 -0.62
CA ARG A 287 13.76 -19.23 -0.33
C ARG A 287 13.54 -20.60 -0.97
N ASP A 288 14.63 -21.27 -1.29
CA ASP A 288 14.63 -22.67 -1.72
C ASP A 288 14.87 -23.56 -0.51
N THR A 289 13.85 -24.14 0.06
CA THR A 289 13.91 -24.97 1.26
C THR A 289 14.59 -26.32 1.03
N SER A 290 14.86 -26.72 -0.22
CA SER A 290 15.56 -27.96 -0.55
C SER A 290 17.07 -27.86 -0.48
N ARG A 291 17.63 -26.65 -0.54
CA ARG A 291 19.07 -26.42 -0.68
C ARG A 291 19.70 -25.55 0.41
N GLN A 292 18.87 -24.80 1.12
CA GLN A 292 19.34 -23.87 2.13
C GLN A 292 19.33 -24.53 3.49
N ALA A 293 20.51 -24.79 4.03
CA ALA A 293 20.68 -25.14 5.44
C ALA A 293 20.38 -23.96 6.36
N GLU A 294 20.26 -22.75 5.79
CA GLU A 294 19.99 -21.50 6.49
C GLU A 294 18.60 -20.99 6.11
N ASP A 295 17.90 -20.40 7.07
CA ASP A 295 16.54 -19.86 6.88
C ASP A 295 16.47 -18.55 6.08
N TRP A 296 17.58 -18.11 5.50
CA TRP A 296 17.63 -16.91 4.69
C TRP A 296 17.14 -17.15 3.26
N GLY A 297 16.47 -16.15 2.72
CA GLY A 297 16.01 -16.13 1.34
C GLY A 297 16.48 -14.88 0.61
N THR A 298 16.04 -14.73 -0.62
CA THR A 298 16.19 -13.49 -1.39
C THR A 298 15.01 -12.58 -1.08
N GLU A 299 15.31 -11.35 -0.68
CA GLU A 299 14.29 -10.33 -0.52
C GLU A 299 13.76 -9.91 -1.90
N VAL A 300 12.44 -9.97 -2.07
CA VAL A 300 11.75 -9.43 -3.22
C VAL A 300 10.86 -8.29 -2.73
N PRO A 301 11.02 -7.07 -3.23
CA PRO A 301 10.28 -5.93 -2.68
C PRO A 301 8.78 -6.12 -2.85
N VAL A 302 8.02 -5.85 -1.81
CA VAL A 302 6.56 -5.71 -1.88
C VAL A 302 6.26 -4.32 -2.42
N VAL A 303 5.42 -4.22 -3.43
CA VAL A 303 5.24 -3.01 -4.23
C VAL A 303 3.95 -2.30 -3.86
N ARG A 304 4.04 -1.05 -3.49
CA ARG A 304 2.91 -0.21 -3.10
C ARG A 304 2.23 0.39 -4.34
N GLU A 305 0.98 0.82 -4.20
CA GLU A 305 0.22 1.37 -5.33
C GLU A 305 0.88 2.59 -5.98
N GLY A 306 1.57 3.42 -5.20
CA GLY A 306 2.30 4.58 -5.69
C GLY A 306 3.53 4.27 -6.54
N GLU A 307 4.04 3.02 -6.48
CA GLU A 307 5.22 2.57 -7.23
C GLU A 307 4.86 2.00 -8.60
N PHE A 308 3.57 1.78 -8.88
CA PHE A 308 3.13 1.31 -10.19
C PHE A 308 3.28 2.39 -11.25
N ARG A 309 3.82 2.01 -12.39
CA ARG A 309 4.18 2.92 -13.49
C ARG A 309 3.11 2.92 -14.58
N ARG A 310 2.80 4.12 -15.10
CA ARG A 310 1.95 4.32 -16.28
C ARG A 310 2.72 4.80 -17.50
N ALA A 311 3.96 5.21 -17.30
CA ALA A 311 4.90 5.62 -18.33
C ALA A 311 5.94 4.52 -18.56
N THR A 312 6.76 4.69 -19.59
CA THR A 312 7.93 3.84 -19.83
C THR A 312 8.90 3.92 -18.65
N PHE A 313 9.40 2.77 -18.23
CA PHE A 313 10.41 2.62 -17.19
C PHE A 313 11.43 1.56 -17.58
N SER A 314 12.57 1.53 -16.91
CA SER A 314 13.69 0.69 -17.30
C SER A 314 14.16 -0.23 -16.19
N LEU A 315 14.61 -1.42 -16.56
CA LEU A 315 15.46 -2.29 -15.75
C LEU A 315 16.89 -2.15 -16.26
N LEU A 316 17.81 -1.73 -15.39
CA LEU A 316 19.17 -1.38 -15.77
C LEU A 316 20.19 -2.43 -15.34
N ASN A 317 21.31 -2.50 -16.07
CA ASN A 317 22.48 -3.31 -15.71
C ASN A 317 22.22 -4.81 -15.58
N ILE A 318 21.33 -5.37 -16.38
CA ILE A 318 21.05 -6.81 -16.37
C ILE A 318 22.22 -7.53 -17.05
N PRO A 319 23.00 -8.38 -16.33
CA PRO A 319 24.08 -9.14 -16.94
C PRO A 319 23.51 -10.25 -17.82
N VAL A 320 24.12 -10.46 -19.01
CA VAL A 320 23.64 -11.47 -19.99
C VAL A 320 24.71 -12.50 -20.37
N ASP A 321 25.81 -12.55 -19.63
CA ASP A 321 26.81 -13.60 -19.83
C ASP A 321 26.35 -14.97 -19.28
N SER A 322 27.00 -16.04 -19.74
CA SER A 322 26.62 -17.42 -19.42
C SER A 322 26.72 -17.82 -17.94
N ARG A 323 27.33 -16.98 -17.10
CA ARG A 323 27.41 -17.20 -15.64
C ARG A 323 26.07 -16.96 -14.97
N PHE A 324 25.16 -16.26 -15.63
CA PHE A 324 23.90 -15.86 -15.06
C PHE A 324 22.71 -16.35 -15.90
N ARG A 325 21.61 -16.65 -15.24
CA ARG A 325 20.29 -16.77 -15.86
C ARG A 325 19.43 -15.62 -15.40
N GLN A 326 18.63 -15.06 -16.30
CA GLN A 326 17.85 -13.86 -16.06
C GLN A 326 16.38 -14.15 -16.32
N THR A 327 15.58 -13.98 -15.30
CA THR A 327 14.12 -14.07 -15.42
C THR A 327 13.52 -12.71 -15.21
N ILE A 328 12.78 -12.22 -16.20
CA ILE A 328 12.04 -10.97 -16.13
C ILE A 328 10.59 -11.30 -15.79
N ARG A 329 10.05 -10.63 -14.80
CA ARG A 329 8.62 -10.70 -14.48
C ARG A 329 8.00 -9.33 -14.64
N ILE A 330 6.86 -9.30 -15.33
CA ILE A 330 6.11 -8.09 -15.66
C ILE A 330 4.70 -8.30 -15.17
N TYR A 331 4.15 -7.28 -14.51
CA TYR A 331 2.82 -7.31 -13.91
C TYR A 331 1.99 -6.14 -14.42
N ASN A 332 0.75 -6.43 -14.81
CA ASN A 332 -0.31 -5.45 -14.87
C ASN A 332 -1.18 -5.63 -13.62
N VAL A 333 -1.08 -4.66 -12.71
CA VAL A 333 -1.75 -4.74 -11.41
C VAL A 333 -3.25 -4.44 -11.49
N ASP A 334 -3.75 -4.06 -12.65
CA ASP A 334 -5.18 -3.96 -12.92
C ASP A 334 -5.79 -5.32 -13.32
N SER A 335 -4.96 -6.38 -13.37
CA SER A 335 -5.35 -7.74 -13.76
C SER A 335 -5.95 -7.85 -15.16
N VAL A 336 -5.67 -6.87 -16.02
CA VAL A 336 -6.10 -6.83 -17.42
C VAL A 336 -5.05 -7.52 -18.26
N GLU A 337 -5.49 -8.50 -19.07
CA GLU A 337 -4.63 -9.09 -20.08
C GLU A 337 -4.32 -8.06 -21.17
N ASP A 338 -3.05 -7.95 -21.51
CA ASP A 338 -2.53 -6.95 -22.44
C ASP A 338 -1.25 -7.42 -23.10
N PHE A 339 -0.76 -6.65 -24.07
CA PHE A 339 0.56 -6.82 -24.67
C PHE A 339 1.44 -5.65 -24.24
N VAL A 340 2.59 -5.96 -23.66
CA VAL A 340 3.55 -4.94 -23.19
C VAL A 340 4.77 -4.94 -24.11
N PRO A 341 5.04 -3.84 -24.83
CA PRO A 341 6.25 -3.71 -25.64
C PRO A 341 7.49 -3.63 -24.75
N LEU A 342 8.51 -4.40 -25.10
CA LEU A 342 9.82 -4.43 -24.47
C LEU A 342 10.88 -4.09 -25.50
N PHE A 343 11.79 -3.19 -25.14
CA PHE A 343 12.94 -2.81 -25.93
C PHE A 343 14.22 -3.14 -25.17
N VAL A 344 15.10 -3.92 -25.78
CA VAL A 344 16.38 -4.33 -25.20
C VAL A 344 17.50 -3.51 -25.81
N TYR A 345 18.29 -2.84 -24.99
CA TYR A 345 19.40 -1.99 -25.41
C TYR A 345 20.73 -2.48 -24.83
N SER A 346 21.81 -2.33 -25.58
CA SER A 346 23.16 -2.49 -25.04
C SER A 346 23.47 -1.38 -24.04
N MET A 347 23.94 -1.73 -22.85
CA MET A 347 24.39 -0.74 -21.86
C MET A 347 25.66 0.00 -22.31
N ASN A 348 26.52 -0.66 -23.12
CA ASN A 348 27.80 -0.10 -23.55
C ASN A 348 27.64 0.91 -24.70
N THR A 349 26.73 0.64 -25.63
CA THR A 349 26.58 1.44 -26.88
C THR A 349 25.28 2.22 -26.94
N SER A 350 24.34 1.95 -26.05
CA SER A 350 22.95 2.45 -26.09
C SER A 350 22.19 2.06 -27.37
N ALA A 351 22.70 1.12 -28.16
CA ALA A 351 22.03 0.66 -29.37
C ALA A 351 20.87 -0.25 -29.01
N LEU A 352 19.75 -0.13 -29.75
CA LEU A 352 18.65 -1.07 -29.71
C LEU A 352 19.14 -2.43 -30.25
N ILE A 353 18.95 -3.49 -29.48
CA ILE A 353 19.34 -4.86 -29.82
C ILE A 353 18.13 -5.61 -30.34
N ALA A 354 17.00 -5.51 -29.63
CA ALA A 354 15.80 -6.27 -29.97
C ALA A 354 14.55 -5.58 -29.38
N GLU A 355 13.41 -5.88 -29.99
CA GLU A 355 12.10 -5.48 -29.48
C GLU A 355 11.10 -6.63 -29.58
N LYS A 356 10.20 -6.74 -28.61
CA LYS A 356 9.08 -7.70 -28.62
C LYS A 356 7.91 -7.20 -27.80
N SER A 357 6.71 -7.59 -28.25
CA SER A 357 5.48 -7.40 -27.47
C SER A 357 5.18 -8.67 -26.67
N ILE A 358 5.13 -8.56 -25.36
CA ILE A 358 4.97 -9.69 -24.44
C ILE A 358 3.54 -9.76 -23.93
N PRO A 359 2.82 -10.89 -24.15
CA PRO A 359 1.48 -11.05 -23.61
C PRO A 359 1.51 -11.23 -22.08
N LEU A 360 0.64 -10.52 -21.39
CA LEU A 360 0.36 -10.70 -19.97
C LEU A 360 -0.90 -11.53 -19.80
N HIS A 361 -0.86 -12.55 -18.95
CA HIS A 361 -1.96 -13.45 -18.68
C HIS A 361 -2.38 -13.40 -17.23
N SER A 362 -3.68 -13.54 -16.96
CA SER A 362 -4.25 -13.69 -15.62
C SER A 362 -5.13 -14.93 -15.57
N ALA A 363 -5.10 -15.66 -14.47
CA ALA A 363 -6.04 -16.76 -14.24
C ALA A 363 -7.49 -16.25 -14.08
N ASN A 364 -7.64 -15.02 -13.62
CA ASN A 364 -8.93 -14.35 -13.42
C ASN A 364 -8.87 -12.95 -14.07
N PRO A 365 -8.91 -12.86 -15.41
CA PRO A 365 -8.70 -11.59 -16.10
C PRO A 365 -9.86 -10.62 -15.85
N CYS A 366 -9.50 -9.36 -15.65
CA CYS A 366 -10.41 -8.25 -15.57
C CYS A 366 -10.66 -7.64 -16.95
N LYS A 367 -11.85 -7.17 -17.19
CA LYS A 367 -12.12 -6.37 -18.39
C LYS A 367 -11.61 -4.95 -18.17
N ARG A 368 -10.96 -4.40 -19.20
CA ARG A 368 -10.48 -3.01 -19.19
C ARG A 368 -11.62 -2.05 -18.86
N PHE A 369 -11.38 -1.09 -17.99
CA PHE A 369 -12.35 -0.08 -17.53
C PHE A 369 -13.56 -0.62 -16.75
N GLN A 370 -13.53 -1.86 -16.27
CA GLN A 370 -14.55 -2.39 -15.38
C GLN A 370 -13.97 -2.63 -13.97
N PRO A 371 -14.79 -2.41 -12.92
CA PRO A 371 -14.39 -2.81 -11.58
C PRO A 371 -14.06 -4.30 -11.53
N CYS A 372 -12.94 -4.64 -10.94
CA CYS A 372 -12.49 -6.00 -10.87
C CYS A 372 -12.00 -6.38 -9.48
N ALA A 373 -12.34 -7.59 -9.08
CA ALA A 373 -12.04 -8.13 -7.76
C ALA A 373 -10.91 -9.16 -7.78
N SER A 374 -10.15 -9.26 -8.87
CA SER A 374 -9.05 -10.21 -8.94
C SER A 374 -7.96 -9.86 -7.92
N ASP A 375 -7.52 -10.85 -7.16
CA ASP A 375 -6.35 -10.79 -6.29
C ASP A 375 -5.08 -11.30 -7.01
N GLU A 376 -5.16 -11.54 -8.31
CA GLU A 376 -4.06 -11.96 -9.16
C GLU A 376 -3.81 -10.90 -10.24
N PRO A 377 -2.58 -10.37 -10.35
CA PRO A 377 -2.21 -9.48 -11.45
C PRO A 377 -2.16 -10.27 -12.77
N ALA A 378 -2.41 -9.62 -13.89
CA ALA A 378 -1.98 -10.20 -15.15
C ALA A 378 -0.47 -10.10 -15.25
N MET A 379 0.21 -11.17 -15.66
CA MET A 379 1.66 -11.23 -15.61
C MET A 379 2.26 -12.03 -16.75
N ALA A 380 3.54 -11.75 -17.03
CA ALA A 380 4.43 -12.60 -17.80
C ALA A 380 5.69 -12.92 -17.02
N THR A 381 6.20 -14.12 -17.21
CA THR A 381 7.54 -14.53 -16.77
C THR A 381 8.31 -14.96 -18.01
N ILE A 382 9.40 -14.29 -18.31
CA ILE A 382 10.24 -14.58 -19.47
C ILE A 382 11.68 -14.87 -19.04
N ASP A 383 12.29 -15.84 -19.69
CA ASP A 383 13.75 -15.99 -19.70
C ASP A 383 14.32 -15.04 -20.75
N LEU A 384 15.27 -14.19 -20.34
CA LEU A 384 15.75 -13.11 -21.17
C LEU A 384 16.40 -13.61 -22.47
N LEU A 385 17.33 -14.54 -22.39
CA LEU A 385 18.07 -15.00 -23.55
C LEU A 385 17.26 -15.94 -24.46
N THR A 386 16.29 -16.66 -23.89
CA THR A 386 15.32 -17.43 -24.69
C THR A 386 14.39 -16.52 -25.46
N THR A 387 13.96 -15.42 -24.85
CA THR A 387 13.03 -14.47 -25.45
C THR A 387 13.73 -13.54 -26.43
N PHE A 388 14.94 -13.10 -26.11
CA PHE A 388 15.76 -12.15 -26.87
C PHE A 388 17.17 -12.76 -27.11
N PRO A 389 17.30 -13.74 -28.00
CA PRO A 389 18.59 -14.36 -28.30
C PRO A 389 19.60 -13.37 -28.86
N GLU A 390 19.15 -12.26 -29.43
CA GLU A 390 19.99 -11.18 -29.97
C GLU A 390 20.79 -10.48 -28.85
N ALA A 391 20.35 -10.58 -27.60
CA ALA A 391 21.09 -10.05 -26.45
C ALA A 391 22.30 -10.90 -26.09
N ALA A 392 22.43 -12.11 -26.63
CA ALA A 392 23.58 -12.96 -26.40
C ALA A 392 24.89 -12.26 -26.91
N GLY A 393 25.95 -12.37 -26.09
CA GLY A 393 27.23 -11.73 -26.40
C GLY A 393 27.36 -10.28 -25.94
N GLN A 394 26.32 -9.68 -25.40
CA GLN A 394 26.41 -8.45 -24.65
C GLN A 394 26.96 -8.71 -23.25
N ASP A 395 27.59 -7.71 -22.62
CA ASP A 395 27.98 -7.82 -21.20
C ASP A 395 26.76 -7.53 -20.30
N ARG A 396 26.08 -6.41 -20.60
CA ARG A 396 24.89 -5.96 -19.87
C ARG A 396 23.89 -5.30 -20.79
N VAL A 397 22.63 -5.44 -20.43
CA VAL A 397 21.52 -4.81 -21.15
C VAL A 397 20.65 -3.94 -20.24
N ARG A 398 19.99 -2.98 -20.88
CA ARG A 398 18.83 -2.25 -20.35
C ARG A 398 17.59 -2.78 -21.03
N ILE A 399 16.52 -2.96 -20.28
CA ILE A 399 15.21 -3.31 -20.81
C ILE A 399 14.24 -2.18 -20.49
N ASP A 400 13.72 -1.53 -21.52
CA ASP A 400 12.66 -0.55 -21.39
C ASP A 400 11.32 -1.25 -21.56
N ILE A 401 10.43 -1.02 -20.59
CA ILE A 401 9.07 -1.55 -20.53
C ILE A 401 8.14 -0.39 -20.81
N VAL A 402 7.39 -0.48 -21.91
CA VAL A 402 6.54 0.62 -22.35
C VAL A 402 5.17 0.48 -21.73
N GLY A 403 4.87 1.38 -20.80
CA GLY A 403 3.54 1.55 -20.23
C GLY A 403 2.71 2.54 -21.04
N ASP A 404 1.42 2.46 -20.86
CA ASP A 404 0.47 3.45 -21.35
C ASP A 404 -0.36 4.05 -20.20
N SER A 405 -1.13 5.10 -20.49
CA SER A 405 -1.95 5.76 -19.46
C SER A 405 -3.09 4.89 -18.91
N SER A 406 -3.41 3.78 -19.60
CA SER A 406 -4.52 2.88 -19.25
C SER A 406 -4.09 1.68 -18.39
N SER A 407 -2.78 1.43 -18.29
CA SER A 407 -2.22 0.26 -17.60
C SER A 407 -1.29 0.70 -16.45
N ARG A 408 -1.37 0.03 -15.31
CA ARG A 408 -0.44 0.19 -14.19
C ARG A 408 0.49 -1.00 -14.15
N LEU A 409 1.73 -0.76 -14.54
CA LEU A 409 2.72 -1.81 -14.69
C LEU A 409 3.77 -1.75 -13.59
N TRP A 410 4.32 -2.89 -13.27
CA TRP A 410 5.55 -3.03 -12.52
C TRP A 410 6.31 -4.24 -13.02
N ALA A 411 7.64 -4.23 -12.91
CA ALA A 411 8.46 -5.35 -13.36
C ALA A 411 9.73 -5.45 -12.52
N PHE A 412 10.35 -6.62 -12.53
CA PHE A 412 11.69 -6.79 -12.01
C PHE A 412 12.43 -7.90 -12.74
N ALA A 413 13.75 -7.88 -12.68
CA ALA A 413 14.59 -8.99 -13.11
C ALA A 413 15.16 -9.72 -11.88
N SER A 414 15.05 -11.04 -11.88
CA SER A 414 15.84 -11.90 -11.00
C SER A 414 17.04 -12.43 -11.78
N VAL A 415 18.23 -12.17 -11.27
CA VAL A 415 19.49 -12.60 -11.83
C VAL A 415 20.09 -13.67 -10.91
N THR A 416 20.20 -14.88 -11.40
CA THR A 416 20.75 -16.01 -10.64
C THR A 416 22.13 -16.37 -11.16
N ASN A 417 23.11 -16.38 -10.28
CA ASN A 417 24.44 -16.90 -10.62
C ASN A 417 24.39 -18.42 -10.72
N ASN A 418 24.76 -18.97 -11.87
CA ASN A 418 24.66 -20.42 -12.15
C ASN A 418 25.59 -21.29 -11.30
N GLN A 419 26.70 -20.73 -10.77
CA GLN A 419 27.65 -21.45 -9.93
C GLN A 419 27.27 -21.40 -8.44
N THR A 420 26.98 -20.18 -7.95
CA THR A 420 26.71 -19.98 -6.52
C THR A 420 25.23 -20.10 -6.15
N GLN A 421 24.34 -20.09 -7.15
CA GLN A 421 22.89 -20.01 -7.01
C GLN A 421 22.40 -18.75 -6.25
N HIS A 422 23.29 -17.79 -6.05
CA HIS A 422 22.91 -16.50 -5.48
C HIS A 422 21.97 -15.76 -6.42
N VAL A 423 20.88 -15.24 -5.87
CA VAL A 423 19.86 -14.47 -6.62
C VAL A 423 19.94 -13.00 -6.22
N THR A 424 19.93 -12.13 -7.20
CA THR A 424 19.84 -10.67 -7.03
C THR A 424 18.60 -10.17 -7.76
N THR A 425 17.90 -9.21 -7.19
CA THR A 425 16.76 -8.54 -7.82
C THR A 425 17.16 -7.18 -8.38
N ILE A 426 16.68 -6.86 -9.58
CA ILE A 426 16.84 -5.55 -10.24
C ILE A 426 15.43 -4.99 -10.42
N THR A 427 15.17 -3.84 -9.79
CA THR A 427 13.88 -3.16 -9.79
C THR A 427 13.86 -1.95 -10.74
N PRO A 428 12.69 -1.42 -11.09
CA PRO A 428 12.54 -0.25 -11.96
C PRO A 428 13.30 0.99 -11.46
N GLN A 429 13.81 1.75 -12.42
CA GLN A 429 14.45 3.03 -12.20
C GLN A 429 13.65 4.14 -12.89
#